data_9510da9b2e50444a9697392f6b238519
#
_entry.id   9510da9b2e50444a9697392f6b238519
#
_cell.length_a   1.000
_cell.length_b   1.000
_cell.length_c   1.000
_cell.angle_alpha   90.00
_cell.angle_beta   90.00
_cell.angle_gamma   90.00
#
_symmetry.space_group_name_H-M   'P 1'
#
loop_
_entity.id
_entity.type
_entity.pdbx_description
1 polymer ?
#
loop_
_entity_poly.entity_id
_entity_poly.type
_entity_poly.pdbx_seq_one_letter_code
_entity_poly.pdbx_strand_id
1 'polypeptide(L)'
;MTTTHEASSKMDGNVGKVFRGSVRQATASDADLLAELGRKSFYEAFCKMTAPEDMTAYLQSAFSKVSIKDQIEDERSIFLIADVDDMEAGYAYAYPTAAPDCIRDTDAIQLVKLYLRKKYYGRAVGDALMQTVIDRSRSDGYQSIWLSSWELNHRANAFYKKWHFEVVGRQKFTVGSDIQNDYILSRKI
;
A
#
# COMPACT_ATOMS: atom_id res chain seq x y z
N MET A 1 38.54 -6.40 25.60
CA MET A 1 37.60 -5.31 26.05
C MET A 1 36.86 -4.87 24.79
N THR A 2 35.70 -5.45 24.57
CA THR A 2 34.90 -5.27 23.35
C THR A 2 33.73 -4.38 23.73
N THR A 3 33.72 -3.15 23.23
CA THR A 3 32.66 -2.17 23.51
C THR A 3 31.60 -2.31 22.42
N THR A 4 30.46 -2.86 22.77
CA THR A 4 29.24 -2.92 21.96
C THR A 4 28.58 -1.55 22.01
N HIS A 5 28.49 -0.85 20.88
CA HIS A 5 27.67 0.35 20.72
C HIS A 5 26.26 -0.08 20.30
N GLU A 6 25.34 -0.04 21.25
CA GLU A 6 23.90 -0.02 20.97
C GLU A 6 23.52 1.39 20.51
N ALA A 7 23.15 1.48 19.24
CA ALA A 7 22.53 2.68 18.69
C ALA A 7 21.04 2.66 19.03
N SER A 8 20.68 3.33 20.13
CA SER A 8 19.29 3.62 20.49
C SER A 8 18.76 4.73 19.57
N SER A 9 18.03 4.35 18.50
CA SER A 9 17.23 5.28 17.72
C SER A 9 15.97 5.65 18.51
N LYS A 10 15.91 6.89 18.99
CA LYS A 10 14.69 7.47 19.58
C LYS A 10 13.62 7.58 18.50
N MET A 11 12.63 6.71 18.56
CA MET A 11 11.37 6.88 17.85
C MET A 11 10.43 7.73 18.68
N ASP A 12 10.16 8.93 18.21
CA ASP A 12 9.17 9.83 18.80
C ASP A 12 7.74 9.31 18.54
N GLY A 13 7.04 8.98 19.61
CA GLY A 13 5.61 9.16 19.76
C GLY A 13 4.65 8.19 19.08
N ASN A 14 4.70 6.88 19.34
CA ASN A 14 3.49 6.06 19.33
C ASN A 14 3.60 4.87 20.30
N VAL A 15 3.23 5.07 21.55
CA VAL A 15 3.07 3.99 22.52
C VAL A 15 1.76 3.27 22.21
N GLY A 16 1.81 2.07 21.63
CA GLY A 16 0.59 1.28 21.68
C GLY A 16 0.44 0.00 20.91
N LYS A 17 1.01 -0.21 19.75
CA LYS A 17 0.81 -1.49 19.05
C LYS A 17 2.07 -1.94 18.34
N VAL A 18 2.66 -3.00 18.85
CA VAL A 18 3.81 -3.65 18.22
C VAL A 18 3.29 -4.62 17.15
N PHE A 19 3.82 -4.51 15.95
CA PHE A 19 3.59 -5.51 14.89
C PHE A 19 4.20 -6.86 15.33
N ARG A 20 3.37 -7.88 15.34
CA ARG A 20 3.80 -9.26 15.62
C ARG A 20 3.54 -10.09 14.37
N GLY A 21 4.54 -10.19 13.53
CA GLY A 21 4.44 -10.87 12.25
C GLY A 21 5.71 -10.65 11.43
N SER A 22 5.67 -10.98 10.15
CA SER A 22 6.74 -10.75 9.20
C SER A 22 6.25 -9.98 7.97
N VAL A 23 7.16 -9.24 7.33
CA VAL A 23 6.94 -8.66 6.01
C VAL A 23 7.98 -9.27 5.07
N ARG A 24 7.52 -9.83 3.98
CA ARG A 24 8.39 -10.47 2.98
C ARG A 24 8.10 -9.96 1.57
N GLN A 25 9.07 -10.06 0.70
CA GLN A 25 8.88 -9.86 -0.75
C GLN A 25 7.97 -10.96 -1.29
N ALA A 26 7.02 -10.58 -2.15
CA ALA A 26 6.23 -11.54 -2.91
C ALA A 26 7.07 -12.20 -4.01
N THR A 27 6.72 -13.44 -4.32
CA THR A 27 7.30 -14.22 -5.42
C THR A 27 6.21 -14.61 -6.43
N ALA A 28 6.58 -15.03 -7.63
CA ALA A 28 5.62 -15.45 -8.65
C ALA A 28 4.65 -16.56 -8.17
N SER A 29 5.08 -17.39 -7.21
CA SER A 29 4.22 -18.41 -6.58
C SER A 29 3.11 -17.82 -5.70
N ASP A 30 3.22 -16.56 -5.28
CA ASP A 30 2.22 -15.87 -4.47
C ASP A 30 1.07 -15.24 -5.33
N ALA A 31 1.13 -15.35 -6.65
CA ALA A 31 0.18 -14.66 -7.52
C ALA A 31 -1.30 -15.04 -7.27
N ASP A 32 -1.59 -16.33 -7.03
CA ASP A 32 -2.94 -16.81 -6.69
C ASP A 32 -3.40 -16.27 -5.34
N LEU A 33 -2.53 -16.35 -4.35
CA LEU A 33 -2.74 -15.82 -3.01
C LEU A 33 -3.06 -14.32 -3.04
N LEU A 34 -2.24 -13.55 -3.75
CA LEU A 34 -2.39 -12.10 -3.86
C LEU A 34 -3.64 -11.69 -4.65
N ALA A 35 -4.01 -12.45 -5.67
CA ALA A 35 -5.26 -12.24 -6.39
C ALA A 35 -6.48 -12.43 -5.45
N GLU A 36 -6.46 -13.47 -4.63
CA GLU A 36 -7.52 -13.72 -3.66
C GLU A 36 -7.52 -12.70 -2.52
N LEU A 37 -6.36 -12.42 -1.94
CA LEU A 37 -6.17 -11.45 -0.87
C LEU A 37 -6.61 -10.05 -1.30
N GLY A 38 -6.24 -9.64 -2.52
CA GLY A 38 -6.64 -8.37 -3.12
C GLY A 38 -8.14 -8.27 -3.29
N ARG A 39 -8.78 -9.25 -3.91
CA ARG A 39 -10.24 -9.29 -4.06
C ARG A 39 -10.97 -9.21 -2.72
N LYS A 40 -10.56 -10.02 -1.75
CA LYS A 40 -11.19 -10.03 -0.41
C LYS A 40 -11.02 -8.70 0.31
N SER A 41 -9.80 -8.16 0.33
CA SER A 41 -9.50 -6.92 1.04
C SER A 41 -10.19 -5.71 0.42
N PHE A 42 -10.25 -5.64 -0.91
CA PHE A 42 -10.98 -4.59 -1.63
C PHE A 42 -12.48 -4.69 -1.38
N TYR A 43 -13.05 -5.88 -1.51
CA TYR A 43 -14.47 -6.12 -1.21
C TYR A 43 -14.81 -5.72 0.24
N GLU A 44 -14.04 -6.18 1.23
CA GLU A 44 -14.24 -5.83 2.64
C GLU A 44 -14.19 -4.30 2.90
N ALA A 45 -13.39 -3.58 2.11
CA ALA A 45 -13.24 -2.13 2.26
C ALA A 45 -14.37 -1.33 1.59
N PHE A 46 -14.87 -1.76 0.43
CA PHE A 46 -15.68 -0.92 -0.46
C PHE A 46 -17.07 -1.47 -0.82
N CYS A 47 -17.44 -2.71 -0.43
CA CYS A 47 -18.71 -3.35 -0.82
C CYS A 47 -19.97 -2.59 -0.40
N LYS A 48 -19.88 -1.70 0.58
CA LYS A 48 -21.02 -0.88 1.03
C LYS A 48 -21.18 0.43 0.24
N MET A 49 -20.18 0.77 -0.58
CA MET A 49 -20.07 2.08 -1.25
C MET A 49 -20.01 1.95 -2.77
N THR A 50 -19.92 0.74 -3.30
CA THR A 50 -19.83 0.44 -4.74
C THR A 50 -21.00 -0.43 -5.15
N ALA A 51 -21.63 -0.14 -6.30
CA ALA A 51 -22.70 -0.97 -6.86
C ALA A 51 -22.19 -2.42 -7.10
N PRO A 52 -23.03 -3.46 -6.87
CA PRO A 52 -22.60 -4.85 -6.96
C PRO A 52 -22.02 -5.23 -8.33
N GLU A 53 -22.60 -4.70 -9.42
CA GLU A 53 -22.14 -4.97 -10.79
C GLU A 53 -20.76 -4.36 -11.04
N ASP A 54 -20.55 -3.10 -10.61
CA ASP A 54 -19.29 -2.37 -10.75
C ASP A 54 -18.20 -3.03 -9.89
N MET A 55 -18.56 -3.46 -8.67
CA MET A 55 -17.67 -4.22 -7.79
C MET A 55 -17.19 -5.51 -8.47
N THR A 56 -18.11 -6.28 -9.04
CA THR A 56 -17.79 -7.56 -9.68
C THR A 56 -16.84 -7.36 -10.87
N ALA A 57 -17.16 -6.41 -11.76
CA ALA A 57 -16.33 -6.09 -12.92
C ALA A 57 -14.92 -5.61 -12.51
N TYR A 58 -14.85 -4.73 -11.52
CA TYR A 58 -13.57 -4.22 -11.01
C TYR A 58 -12.71 -5.33 -10.40
N LEU A 59 -13.29 -6.19 -9.55
CA LEU A 59 -12.55 -7.28 -8.92
C LEU A 59 -11.98 -8.28 -9.94
N GLN A 60 -12.69 -8.55 -11.01
CA GLN A 60 -12.23 -9.44 -12.09
C GLN A 60 -11.04 -8.85 -12.84
N SER A 61 -11.08 -7.57 -13.17
CA SER A 61 -10.03 -6.90 -13.94
C SER A 61 -8.80 -6.56 -13.11
N ALA A 62 -9.00 -5.93 -11.92
CA ALA A 62 -7.91 -5.38 -11.12
C ALA A 62 -7.07 -6.44 -10.36
N PHE A 63 -7.63 -7.66 -10.18
CA PHE A 63 -7.00 -8.74 -9.44
C PHE A 63 -6.93 -10.04 -10.26
N SER A 64 -6.55 -9.93 -11.54
CA SER A 64 -6.27 -11.11 -12.34
C SER A 64 -4.91 -11.71 -11.95
N LYS A 65 -4.84 -13.06 -11.89
CA LYS A 65 -3.61 -13.79 -11.57
C LYS A 65 -2.47 -13.42 -12.53
N VAL A 66 -2.76 -13.32 -13.83
CA VAL A 66 -1.75 -13.01 -14.85
C VAL A 66 -1.15 -11.64 -14.59
N SER A 67 -1.99 -10.61 -14.43
CA SER A 67 -1.52 -9.25 -14.16
C SER A 67 -0.71 -9.15 -12.87
N ILE A 68 -1.12 -9.86 -11.81
CA ILE A 68 -0.39 -9.85 -10.54
C ILE A 68 0.97 -10.54 -10.68
N LYS A 69 1.02 -11.66 -11.42
CA LYS A 69 2.28 -12.34 -11.70
C LYS A 69 3.25 -11.44 -12.45
N ASP A 70 2.80 -10.77 -13.51
CA ASP A 70 3.60 -9.82 -14.27
C ASP A 70 4.11 -8.67 -13.38
N GLN A 71 3.24 -8.16 -12.48
CA GLN A 71 3.63 -7.12 -11.51
C GLN A 71 4.70 -7.60 -10.52
N ILE A 72 4.66 -8.85 -10.09
CA ILE A 72 5.66 -9.42 -9.17
C ILE A 72 7.01 -9.65 -9.87
N GLU A 73 6.97 -10.09 -11.14
CA GLU A 73 8.17 -10.42 -11.93
C GLU A 73 8.87 -9.17 -12.50
N ASP A 74 8.25 -7.99 -12.48
CA ASP A 74 8.92 -6.74 -12.86
C ASP A 74 9.91 -6.32 -11.76
N GLU A 75 11.20 -6.27 -12.07
CA GLU A 75 12.29 -5.96 -11.15
C GLU A 75 12.16 -4.58 -10.48
N ARG A 76 11.40 -3.66 -11.09
CA ARG A 76 11.12 -2.33 -10.52
C ARG A 76 10.01 -2.36 -9.48
N SER A 77 9.34 -3.49 -9.31
CA SER A 77 8.22 -3.66 -8.38
C SER A 77 8.71 -3.86 -6.95
N ILE A 78 8.08 -3.15 -6.03
CA ILE A 78 8.10 -3.47 -4.61
C ILE A 78 6.77 -4.13 -4.28
N PHE A 79 6.73 -5.45 -4.21
CA PHE A 79 5.52 -6.21 -3.89
C PHE A 79 5.74 -6.98 -2.58
N LEU A 80 5.04 -6.56 -1.51
CA LEU A 80 5.27 -7.05 -0.14
C LEU A 80 4.01 -7.72 0.41
N ILE A 81 4.20 -8.81 1.15
CA ILE A 81 3.15 -9.51 1.91
C ILE A 81 3.48 -9.38 3.40
N ALA A 82 2.49 -9.06 4.20
CA ALA A 82 2.57 -9.10 5.66
C ALA A 82 1.82 -10.32 6.19
N ASP A 83 2.51 -11.13 6.99
CA ASP A 83 1.96 -12.31 7.64
C ASP A 83 1.85 -12.07 9.16
N VAL A 84 0.77 -12.55 9.76
CA VAL A 84 0.51 -12.55 11.20
C VAL A 84 -0.03 -13.92 11.58
N ASP A 85 0.64 -14.59 12.52
CA ASP A 85 0.28 -15.95 12.96
C ASP A 85 0.17 -16.92 11.75
N ASP A 86 1.18 -16.89 10.85
CA ASP A 86 1.27 -17.67 9.62
C ASP A 86 0.10 -17.48 8.63
N MET A 87 -0.62 -16.37 8.77
CA MET A 87 -1.75 -16.02 7.90
C MET A 87 -1.52 -14.67 7.25
N GLU A 88 -1.81 -14.57 5.95
CA GLU A 88 -1.68 -13.33 5.19
C GLU A 88 -2.66 -12.27 5.74
N ALA A 89 -2.06 -11.21 6.25
CA ALA A 89 -2.78 -10.11 6.88
C ALA A 89 -3.05 -8.94 5.93
N GLY A 90 -2.19 -8.77 4.92
CA GLY A 90 -2.28 -7.70 3.95
C GLY A 90 -1.09 -7.67 3.01
N TYR A 91 -1.09 -6.73 2.09
CA TYR A 91 0.00 -6.54 1.13
C TYR A 91 0.15 -5.08 0.71
N ALA A 92 1.33 -4.74 0.21
CA ALA A 92 1.63 -3.48 -0.44
C ALA A 92 2.23 -3.73 -1.82
N TYR A 93 1.87 -2.88 -2.79
CA TYR A 93 2.46 -2.85 -4.11
C TYR A 93 2.85 -1.42 -4.46
N ALA A 94 4.13 -1.17 -4.71
CA ALA A 94 4.63 0.09 -5.21
C ALA A 94 5.36 -0.11 -6.55
N TYR A 95 5.22 0.87 -7.45
CA TYR A 95 5.75 0.81 -8.81
C TYR A 95 6.02 2.22 -9.36
N PRO A 96 7.10 2.43 -10.15
CA PRO A 96 7.41 3.72 -10.78
C PRO A 96 6.49 4.00 -11.98
N THR A 97 5.27 4.42 -11.71
CA THR A 97 4.31 4.86 -12.73
C THR A 97 4.60 6.29 -13.18
N ALA A 98 4.01 6.70 -14.30
CA ALA A 98 4.01 8.11 -14.70
C ALA A 98 3.32 8.94 -13.61
N ALA A 99 4.07 9.84 -12.99
CA ALA A 99 3.56 10.69 -11.92
C ALA A 99 2.69 11.83 -12.50
N PRO A 100 1.59 12.22 -11.82
CA PRO A 100 0.81 13.40 -12.20
C PRO A 100 1.63 14.68 -12.09
N ASP A 101 1.25 15.74 -12.84
CA ASP A 101 1.98 17.03 -12.90
C ASP A 101 2.15 17.72 -11.53
N CYS A 102 1.31 17.40 -10.55
CA CYS A 102 1.44 17.92 -9.20
C CYS A 102 2.57 17.26 -8.39
N ILE A 103 3.12 16.14 -8.85
CA ILE A 103 4.30 15.48 -8.28
C ILE A 103 5.53 16.03 -9.00
N ARG A 104 6.33 16.80 -8.29
CA ARG A 104 7.46 17.53 -8.87
C ARG A 104 8.79 16.77 -8.88
N ASP A 105 8.88 15.73 -8.05
CA ASP A 105 10.09 14.92 -7.94
C ASP A 105 10.15 13.96 -9.14
N THR A 106 11.28 13.94 -9.84
CA THR A 106 11.51 13.06 -11.01
C THR A 106 11.66 11.61 -10.60
N ASP A 107 12.16 11.36 -9.39
CA ASP A 107 12.43 10.04 -8.84
C ASP A 107 11.35 9.67 -7.82
N ALA A 108 10.09 9.67 -8.28
CA ALA A 108 8.94 9.34 -7.47
C ALA A 108 8.43 7.92 -7.78
N ILE A 109 8.07 7.17 -6.75
CA ILE A 109 7.41 5.86 -6.87
C ILE A 109 5.96 5.96 -6.39
N GLN A 110 5.04 5.28 -7.05
CA GLN A 110 3.65 5.20 -6.62
C GLN A 110 3.44 4.02 -5.66
N LEU A 111 2.86 4.26 -4.49
CA LEU A 111 2.20 3.22 -3.71
C LEU A 111 0.83 2.95 -4.35
N VAL A 112 0.79 1.93 -5.22
CA VAL A 112 -0.39 1.60 -6.03
C VAL A 112 -1.46 0.90 -5.20
N LYS A 113 -1.04 0.01 -4.28
CA LYS A 113 -1.95 -0.78 -3.43
C LYS A 113 -1.39 -0.89 -2.02
N LEU A 114 -2.25 -0.70 -1.02
CA LEU A 114 -2.00 -1.03 0.38
C LEU A 114 -3.30 -1.56 0.96
N TYR A 115 -3.44 -2.87 1.00
CA TYR A 115 -4.67 -3.53 1.43
C TYR A 115 -4.43 -4.49 2.58
N LEU A 116 -5.33 -4.44 3.55
CA LEU A 116 -5.31 -5.32 4.71
C LEU A 116 -6.66 -6.00 4.85
N ARG A 117 -6.66 -7.25 5.29
CA ARG A 117 -7.87 -7.92 5.76
C ARG A 117 -8.42 -7.19 6.98
N LYS A 118 -9.72 -6.98 7.01
CA LYS A 118 -10.41 -6.19 8.05
C LYS A 118 -10.09 -6.66 9.49
N LYS A 119 -9.95 -7.97 9.71
CA LYS A 119 -9.63 -8.56 11.02
C LYS A 119 -8.25 -8.12 11.58
N TYR A 120 -7.36 -7.58 10.73
CA TYR A 120 -6.03 -7.11 11.13
C TYR A 120 -5.92 -5.58 11.26
N TYR A 121 -7.03 -4.85 11.07
CA TYR A 121 -7.00 -3.41 11.29
C TYR A 121 -6.61 -3.05 12.71
N GLY A 122 -5.76 -2.04 12.84
CA GLY A 122 -5.27 -1.59 14.13
C GLY A 122 -4.24 -2.51 14.80
N ARG A 123 -3.69 -3.50 14.10
CA ARG A 123 -2.62 -4.40 14.59
C ARG A 123 -1.23 -4.01 14.08
N ALA A 124 -1.00 -2.76 13.69
CA ALA A 124 0.24 -2.24 13.13
C ALA A 124 0.73 -2.91 11.81
N VAL A 125 -0.10 -3.73 11.16
CA VAL A 125 0.25 -4.38 9.88
C VAL A 125 0.48 -3.34 8.78
N GLY A 126 -0.40 -2.33 8.69
CA GLY A 126 -0.24 -1.24 7.73
C GLY A 126 1.02 -0.41 7.99
N ASP A 127 1.36 -0.20 9.26
CA ASP A 127 2.56 0.52 9.65
C ASP A 127 3.82 -0.26 9.23
N ALA A 128 3.85 -1.59 9.42
CA ALA A 128 4.96 -2.44 9.00
C ALA A 128 5.14 -2.46 7.48
N LEU A 129 4.05 -2.62 6.73
CA LEU A 129 4.08 -2.56 5.26
C LEU A 129 4.56 -1.19 4.76
N MET A 130 4.03 -0.10 5.31
CA MET A 130 4.41 1.26 4.90
C MET A 130 5.89 1.53 5.20
N GLN A 131 6.37 1.16 6.38
CA GLN A 131 7.79 1.31 6.72
C GLN A 131 8.68 0.54 5.74
N THR A 132 8.35 -0.72 5.46
CA THR A 132 9.14 -1.54 4.52
C THR A 132 9.12 -0.97 3.09
N VAL A 133 7.97 -0.46 2.62
CA VAL A 133 7.88 0.24 1.32
C VAL A 133 8.81 1.45 1.30
N ILE A 134 8.78 2.29 2.34
CA ILE A 134 9.62 3.48 2.44
C ILE A 134 11.10 3.12 2.42
N ASP A 135 11.50 2.15 3.24
CA ASP A 135 12.91 1.75 3.37
C ASP A 135 13.43 1.15 2.06
N ARG A 136 12.60 0.32 1.39
CA ARG A 136 12.96 -0.23 0.09
C ARG A 136 13.01 0.85 -0.99
N SER A 137 12.03 1.74 -1.05
CA SER A 137 12.02 2.84 -2.03
C SER A 137 13.26 3.73 -1.90
N ARG A 138 13.69 4.04 -0.66
CA ARG A 138 14.95 4.78 -0.43
C ARG A 138 16.17 4.01 -0.92
N SER A 139 16.24 2.71 -0.61
CA SER A 139 17.34 1.84 -1.05
C SER A 139 17.44 1.78 -2.56
N ASP A 140 16.30 1.82 -3.26
CA ASP A 140 16.21 1.79 -4.71
C ASP A 140 16.40 3.19 -5.35
N GLY A 141 16.67 4.26 -4.54
CA GLY A 141 17.05 5.60 -4.99
C GLY A 141 15.88 6.57 -5.21
N TYR A 142 14.65 6.19 -4.86
CA TYR A 142 13.51 7.10 -4.95
C TYR A 142 13.56 8.19 -3.89
N GLN A 143 13.12 9.42 -4.24
CA GLN A 143 13.13 10.58 -3.36
C GLN A 143 11.76 10.88 -2.74
N SER A 144 10.70 10.37 -3.37
CA SER A 144 9.35 10.54 -2.86
C SER A 144 8.46 9.35 -3.19
N ILE A 145 7.42 9.18 -2.36
CA ILE A 145 6.32 8.24 -2.61
C ILE A 145 5.05 9.06 -2.81
N TRP A 146 4.27 8.71 -3.81
CA TRP A 146 2.95 9.26 -4.01
C TRP A 146 1.88 8.16 -4.10
N LEU A 147 0.63 8.52 -3.89
CA LEU A 147 -0.51 7.61 -3.98
C LEU A 147 -1.79 8.37 -4.32
N SER A 148 -2.80 7.62 -4.77
CA SER A 148 -4.16 8.08 -4.93
C SER A 148 -5.05 7.45 -3.86
N SER A 149 -5.94 8.24 -3.27
CA SER A 149 -6.86 7.77 -2.24
C SER A 149 -8.21 8.48 -2.36
N TRP A 150 -9.28 7.69 -2.41
CA TRP A 150 -10.64 8.25 -2.41
C TRP A 150 -10.86 9.23 -1.26
N GLU A 151 -11.38 10.43 -1.57
CA GLU A 151 -11.53 11.50 -0.58
C GLU A 151 -12.44 11.09 0.61
N LEU A 152 -13.42 10.20 0.38
CA LEU A 152 -14.32 9.69 1.42
C LEU A 152 -13.75 8.48 2.18
N ASN A 153 -12.57 7.99 1.84
CA ASN A 153 -11.90 6.94 2.61
C ASN A 153 -11.18 7.54 3.84
N HIS A 154 -11.97 8.06 4.79
CA HIS A 154 -11.44 8.79 5.96
C HIS A 154 -10.40 8.01 6.76
N ARG A 155 -10.57 6.66 6.84
CA ARG A 155 -9.60 5.82 7.56
C ARG A 155 -8.24 5.77 6.86
N ALA A 156 -8.23 5.55 5.54
CA ALA A 156 -6.99 5.54 4.77
C ALA A 156 -6.32 6.92 4.79
N ASN A 157 -7.11 7.98 4.59
CA ASN A 157 -6.61 9.35 4.60
C ASN A 157 -5.99 9.72 5.96
N ALA A 158 -6.61 9.30 7.08
CA ALA A 158 -6.02 9.49 8.42
C ALA A 158 -4.72 8.69 8.60
N PHE A 159 -4.65 7.48 8.06
CA PHE A 159 -3.42 6.66 8.07
C PHE A 159 -2.30 7.34 7.27
N TYR A 160 -2.56 7.79 6.05
CA TYR A 160 -1.56 8.48 5.24
C TYR A 160 -1.10 9.80 5.87
N LYS A 161 -2.01 10.56 6.48
CA LYS A 161 -1.66 11.77 7.25
C LYS A 161 -0.73 11.46 8.42
N LYS A 162 -0.97 10.38 9.17
CA LYS A 162 -0.06 9.90 10.25
C LYS A 162 1.33 9.60 9.70
N TRP A 163 1.41 9.14 8.45
CA TRP A 163 2.65 8.86 7.74
C TRP A 163 3.22 10.08 7.01
N HIS A 164 2.77 11.29 7.34
CA HIS A 164 3.23 12.56 6.78
C HIS A 164 3.06 12.70 5.26
N PHE A 165 2.07 12.01 4.69
CA PHE A 165 1.65 12.31 3.33
C PHE A 165 0.80 13.57 3.31
N GLU A 166 1.06 14.45 2.35
CA GLU A 166 0.34 15.71 2.13
C GLU A 166 -0.49 15.63 0.84
N VAL A 167 -1.67 16.23 0.85
CA VAL A 167 -2.50 16.34 -0.36
C VAL A 167 -1.87 17.39 -1.28
N VAL A 168 -1.41 16.96 -2.45
CA VAL A 168 -0.74 17.80 -3.45
C VAL A 168 -1.60 18.01 -4.70
N GLY A 169 -2.69 17.24 -4.86
CA GLY A 169 -3.58 17.35 -6.00
C GLY A 169 -4.84 16.51 -5.84
N ARG A 170 -5.63 16.47 -6.90
CA ARG A 170 -6.84 15.66 -7.02
C ARG A 170 -6.94 15.09 -8.43
N GLN A 171 -7.55 13.91 -8.53
CA GLN A 171 -7.89 13.30 -9.81
C GLN A 171 -9.25 12.62 -9.73
N LYS A 172 -9.82 12.29 -10.89
CA LYS A 172 -11.00 11.44 -10.95
C LYS A 172 -10.57 9.99 -11.10
N PHE A 173 -11.23 9.11 -10.36
CA PHE A 173 -11.07 7.67 -10.45
C PHE A 173 -12.43 7.05 -10.78
N THR A 174 -12.49 6.18 -11.80
CA THR A 174 -13.74 5.58 -12.26
C THR A 174 -13.79 4.12 -11.86
N VAL A 175 -14.84 3.72 -11.16
CA VAL A 175 -15.15 2.33 -10.83
C VAL A 175 -16.48 2.00 -11.50
N GLY A 176 -16.43 1.32 -12.66
CA GLY A 176 -17.64 1.09 -13.46
C GLY A 176 -18.31 2.40 -13.90
N SER A 177 -19.54 2.62 -13.47
CA SER A 177 -20.29 3.86 -13.72
C SER A 177 -20.05 4.96 -12.69
N ASP A 178 -19.40 4.66 -11.56
CA ASP A 178 -19.17 5.61 -10.46
C ASP A 178 -17.87 6.40 -10.69
N ILE A 179 -17.98 7.73 -10.72
CA ILE A 179 -16.85 8.66 -10.85
C ILE A 179 -16.54 9.25 -9.48
N GLN A 180 -15.46 8.80 -8.89
CA GLN A 180 -14.99 9.23 -7.57
C GLN A 180 -13.93 10.32 -7.68
N ASN A 181 -13.82 11.15 -6.64
CA ASN A 181 -12.72 12.09 -6.50
C ASN A 181 -11.67 11.50 -5.57
N ASP A 182 -10.45 11.40 -6.05
CA ASP A 182 -9.31 10.95 -5.27
C ASP A 182 -8.40 12.13 -4.94
N TYR A 183 -7.88 12.15 -3.72
CA TYR A 183 -6.69 12.93 -3.40
C TYR A 183 -5.46 12.29 -4.04
N ILE A 184 -4.57 13.12 -4.56
CA ILE A 184 -3.19 12.76 -4.83
C ILE A 184 -2.39 13.19 -3.62
N LEU A 185 -1.78 12.23 -2.95
CA LEU A 185 -0.97 12.47 -1.76
C LEU A 185 0.50 12.14 -2.06
N SER A 186 1.40 12.91 -1.49
CA SER A 186 2.84 12.70 -1.66
C SER A 186 3.59 12.91 -0.36
N ARG A 187 4.73 12.24 -0.25
CA ARG A 187 5.66 12.34 0.86
C ARG A 187 7.09 12.19 0.35
N LYS A 188 8.00 13.05 0.81
CA LYS A 188 9.45 12.85 0.65
C LYS A 188 9.97 11.76 1.57
N ILE A 189 10.96 10.99 1.09
CA ILE A 189 11.53 9.86 1.81
C ILE A 189 13.05 9.90 1.84
#